data_3bc9dcd400d5c4ba70c620a4ca95ce5b
#
_entry.id   3bc9dcd400d5c4ba70c620a4ca95ce5b
#
_cell.length_a   1.000
_cell.length_b   1.000
_cell.length_c   1.000
_cell.angle_alpha   90.00
_cell.angle_beta   90.00
_cell.angle_gamma   90.00
#
_symmetry.space_group_name_H-M   'P 1'
#
loop_
_entity.id
_entity.type
_entity.pdbx_description
1 polymer ?
#
loop_
_entity_poly.entity_id
_entity_poly.type
_entity_poly.pdbx_seq_one_letter_code
_entity_poly.pdbx_strand_id
1 'polypeptide(L)'
;MSEEQLTDHKIQVLLRSEATFDEGFRLLVGTYQERLYWHVRRMVLDHEDASDLLQDILVKVYRGLPGFRGDSGLFTWLYTIATNEVRSFLRKKKKMPLVGEEGLVSQQLVADKYFDGDELQLRLQEALAGLPEKQRLVFQMRYYEEMSYREMSAILQTSEGALKASFHHAVKKIEQYIRQTAN
;
A
#
# COMPACT_ATOMS: atom_id res chain seq x y z
N MET A 1 23.88 -5.09 9.58
CA MET A 1 22.46 -4.73 9.74
C MET A 1 22.24 -3.39 9.07
N SER A 2 21.20 -3.24 8.26
CA SER A 2 20.81 -1.93 7.72
C SER A 2 20.24 -1.03 8.82
N GLU A 3 20.18 0.28 8.59
CA GLU A 3 19.60 1.23 9.55
C GLU A 3 18.13 0.89 9.86
N GLU A 4 17.38 0.46 8.86
CA GLU A 4 15.99 0.00 8.99
C GLU A 4 15.88 -1.24 9.90
N GLN A 5 16.79 -2.22 9.74
CA GLN A 5 16.82 -3.40 10.62
C GLN A 5 17.15 -3.07 12.08
N LEU A 6 18.01 -2.07 12.30
CA LEU A 6 18.33 -1.58 13.65
C LEU A 6 17.11 -0.90 14.29
N THR A 7 16.38 -0.08 13.51
CA THR A 7 15.16 0.58 13.95
C THR A 7 14.08 -0.43 14.28
N ASP A 8 13.85 -1.41 13.45
CA ASP A 8 12.88 -2.49 13.68
C ASP A 8 13.22 -3.29 14.95
N HIS A 9 14.48 -3.60 15.13
CA HIS A 9 14.91 -4.30 16.34
C HIS A 9 14.64 -3.46 17.60
N LYS A 10 14.95 -2.16 17.57
CA LYS A 10 14.66 -1.24 18.68
C LYS A 10 13.17 -1.17 18.98
N ILE A 11 12.33 -1.03 17.95
CA ILE A 11 10.86 -1.04 18.09
C ILE A 11 10.41 -2.34 18.77
N GLN A 12 10.86 -3.49 18.29
CA GLN A 12 10.48 -4.79 18.86
C GLN A 12 10.92 -4.96 20.31
N VAL A 13 12.09 -4.46 20.69
CA VAL A 13 12.56 -4.49 22.09
C VAL A 13 11.64 -3.66 22.98
N LEU A 14 11.29 -2.43 22.56
CA LEU A 14 10.40 -1.54 23.31
C LEU A 14 9.00 -2.12 23.48
N LEU A 15 8.48 -2.78 22.43
CA LEU A 15 7.14 -3.37 22.43
C LEU A 15 6.99 -4.61 23.33
N ARG A 16 8.10 -5.22 23.80
CA ARG A 16 8.05 -6.42 24.66
C ARG A 16 7.73 -6.12 26.12
N SER A 17 7.95 -4.88 26.59
CA SER A 17 7.72 -4.46 27.96
C SER A 17 6.52 -3.54 28.04
N GLU A 18 5.60 -3.80 28.96
CA GLU A 18 4.43 -2.95 29.19
C GLU A 18 4.84 -1.51 29.54
N ALA A 19 5.95 -1.33 30.27
CA ALA A 19 6.47 -0.02 30.65
C ALA A 19 6.98 0.83 29.47
N THR A 20 7.39 0.20 28.36
CA THR A 20 7.95 0.87 27.18
C THR A 20 7.09 0.68 25.92
N PHE A 21 5.94 0.01 26.03
CA PHE A 21 5.08 -0.33 24.91
C PHE A 21 4.61 0.91 24.14
N ASP A 22 4.16 1.96 24.84
CA ASP A 22 3.70 3.20 24.20
C ASP A 22 4.83 3.96 23.49
N GLU A 23 6.05 3.90 24.01
CA GLU A 23 7.24 4.45 23.35
C GLU A 23 7.55 3.66 22.07
N GLY A 24 7.52 2.33 22.16
CA GLY A 24 7.70 1.44 21.02
C GLY A 24 6.64 1.67 19.93
N PHE A 25 5.39 1.85 20.31
CA PHE A 25 4.32 2.14 19.36
C PHE A 25 4.48 3.52 18.72
N ARG A 26 4.84 4.56 19.49
CA ARG A 26 5.12 5.89 18.91
C ARG A 26 6.28 5.85 17.91
N LEU A 27 7.34 5.11 18.22
CA LEU A 27 8.47 4.95 17.30
C LEU A 27 8.04 4.19 16.03
N LEU A 28 7.22 3.14 16.16
CA LEU A 28 6.65 2.40 15.03
C LEU A 28 5.82 3.34 14.13
N VAL A 29 4.91 4.11 14.71
CA VAL A 29 4.08 5.06 13.96
C VAL A 29 4.96 6.09 13.26
N GLY A 30 5.92 6.71 13.95
CA GLY A 30 6.85 7.68 13.36
C GLY A 30 7.68 7.12 12.20
N THR A 31 7.99 5.80 12.25
CA THR A 31 8.78 5.13 11.21
C THR A 31 7.94 4.73 9.99
N TYR A 32 6.70 4.28 10.22
CA TYR A 32 5.94 3.57 9.18
C TYR A 32 4.69 4.28 8.68
N GLN A 33 4.14 5.27 9.43
CA GLN A 33 2.84 5.87 9.06
C GLN A 33 2.83 6.48 7.66
N GLU A 34 3.89 7.18 7.26
CA GLU A 34 3.96 7.82 5.94
C GLU A 34 4.00 6.78 4.82
N ARG A 35 4.82 5.74 4.98
CA ARG A 35 4.91 4.63 4.02
C ARG A 35 3.57 3.89 3.90
N LEU A 36 2.93 3.60 5.04
CA LEU A 36 1.62 2.95 5.08
C LEU A 36 0.53 3.84 4.46
N TYR A 37 0.58 5.16 4.73
CA TYR A 37 -0.34 6.11 4.12
C TYR A 37 -0.24 6.05 2.59
N TRP A 38 0.96 6.15 2.03
CA TRP A 38 1.14 6.10 0.59
C TRP A 38 0.77 4.75 -0.03
N HIS A 39 1.02 3.65 0.67
CA HIS A 39 0.54 2.32 0.27
C HIS A 39 -0.99 2.30 0.14
N VAL A 40 -1.69 2.78 1.15
CA VAL A 40 -3.15 2.87 1.16
C VAL A 40 -3.65 3.84 0.08
N ARG A 41 -3.08 5.05 0.05
CA ARG A 41 -3.49 6.16 -0.82
C ARG A 41 -3.45 5.79 -2.31
N ARG A 42 -2.41 5.10 -2.75
CA ARG A 42 -2.27 4.62 -4.13
C ARG A 42 -3.32 3.57 -4.52
N MET A 43 -3.85 2.85 -3.55
CA MET A 43 -4.87 1.83 -3.81
C MET A 43 -6.29 2.38 -3.80
N VAL A 44 -6.62 3.29 -2.86
CA VAL A 44 -7.99 3.80 -2.70
C VAL A 44 -8.26 5.07 -3.49
N LEU A 45 -7.22 5.78 -3.93
CA LEU A 45 -7.22 6.99 -4.78
C LEU A 45 -7.87 8.24 -4.15
N ASP A 46 -8.53 8.14 -3.05
CA ASP A 46 -9.17 9.23 -2.32
C ASP A 46 -8.39 9.54 -1.03
N HIS A 47 -8.20 10.84 -0.71
CA HIS A 47 -7.41 11.26 0.45
C HIS A 47 -8.12 10.99 1.77
N GLU A 48 -9.41 11.26 1.84
CA GLU A 48 -10.21 11.08 3.06
C GLU A 48 -10.32 9.59 3.38
N ASP A 49 -10.69 8.77 2.38
CA ASP A 49 -10.71 7.31 2.50
C ASP A 49 -9.35 6.75 2.95
N ALA A 50 -8.25 7.29 2.40
CA ALA A 50 -6.90 6.83 2.77
C ALA A 50 -6.54 7.20 4.21
N SER A 51 -6.90 8.39 4.66
CA SER A 51 -6.63 8.86 6.02
C SER A 51 -7.43 8.07 7.06
N ASP A 52 -8.72 7.85 6.81
CA ASP A 52 -9.59 7.07 7.69
C ASP A 52 -9.12 5.61 7.76
N LEU A 53 -8.80 5.03 6.60
CA LEU A 53 -8.33 3.64 6.55
C LEU A 53 -6.97 3.47 7.24
N LEU A 54 -6.06 4.44 7.14
CA LEU A 54 -4.80 4.43 7.89
C LEU A 54 -5.02 4.43 9.39
N GLN A 55 -5.97 5.25 9.89
CA GLN A 55 -6.31 5.26 11.32
C GLN A 55 -6.82 3.89 11.76
N ASP A 56 -7.74 3.27 11.01
CA ASP A 56 -8.24 1.93 11.29
C ASP A 56 -7.12 0.88 11.30
N ILE A 57 -6.18 0.98 10.34
CA ILE A 57 -4.99 0.12 10.27
C ILE A 57 -4.14 0.28 11.53
N LEU A 58 -3.82 1.52 11.95
CA LEU A 58 -2.99 1.78 13.12
C LEU A 58 -3.65 1.29 14.41
N VAL A 59 -4.97 1.40 14.53
CA VAL A 59 -5.74 0.83 15.66
C VAL A 59 -5.62 -0.70 15.66
N LYS A 60 -5.72 -1.36 14.51
CA LYS A 60 -5.54 -2.82 14.39
C LYS A 60 -4.12 -3.25 14.70
N VAL A 61 -3.14 -2.49 14.23
CA VAL A 61 -1.73 -2.70 14.56
C VAL A 61 -1.54 -2.63 16.07
N TYR A 62 -1.99 -1.56 16.74
CA TYR A 62 -1.88 -1.40 18.19
C TYR A 62 -2.45 -2.60 18.95
N ARG A 63 -3.66 -3.01 18.59
CA ARG A 63 -4.34 -4.16 19.22
C ARG A 63 -3.67 -5.50 18.92
N GLY A 64 -3.02 -5.63 17.76
CA GLY A 64 -2.37 -6.85 17.32
C GLY A 64 -0.94 -7.03 17.84
N LEU A 65 -0.27 -5.93 18.23
CA LEU A 65 1.13 -5.95 18.68
C LEU A 65 1.42 -6.90 19.86
N PRO A 66 0.56 -7.02 20.90
CA PRO A 66 0.79 -7.99 21.96
C PRO A 66 0.85 -9.45 21.48
N GLY A 67 0.24 -9.76 20.35
CA GLY A 67 0.28 -11.08 19.70
C GLY A 67 1.35 -11.25 18.63
N PHE A 68 2.12 -10.22 18.33
CA PHE A 68 3.18 -10.28 17.33
C PHE A 68 4.37 -11.10 17.82
N ARG A 69 4.59 -12.27 17.23
CA ARG A 69 5.64 -13.22 17.64
C ARG A 69 7.01 -12.96 17.02
N GLY A 70 7.08 -12.11 15.98
CA GLY A 70 8.31 -11.90 15.23
C GLY A 70 8.64 -12.99 14.21
N ASP A 71 7.71 -13.90 13.91
CA ASP A 71 7.87 -14.96 12.90
C ASP A 71 8.09 -14.39 11.49
N SER A 72 7.54 -13.22 11.22
CA SER A 72 7.85 -12.38 10.08
C SER A 72 8.51 -11.07 10.54
N GLY A 73 9.24 -10.39 9.66
CA GLY A 73 9.73 -9.04 9.93
C GLY A 73 8.56 -8.10 10.25
N LEU A 74 8.81 -7.07 11.07
CA LEU A 74 7.81 -6.09 11.47
C LEU A 74 7.17 -5.41 10.25
N PHE A 75 7.99 -5.03 9.26
CA PHE A 75 7.56 -4.51 7.97
C PHE A 75 6.53 -5.42 7.28
N THR A 76 6.86 -6.69 7.10
CA THR A 76 5.97 -7.67 6.45
C THR A 76 4.64 -7.81 7.19
N TRP A 77 4.66 -7.82 8.51
CA TRP A 77 3.46 -7.92 9.33
C TRP A 77 2.56 -6.69 9.20
N LEU A 78 3.14 -5.48 9.27
CA LEU A 78 2.42 -4.21 9.09
C LEU A 78 1.76 -4.13 7.71
N TYR A 79 2.51 -4.44 6.66
CA TYR A 79 2.00 -4.40 5.29
C TYR A 79 0.96 -5.49 5.00
N THR A 80 1.03 -6.62 5.70
CA THR A 80 -0.02 -7.65 5.63
C THR A 80 -1.34 -7.10 6.17
N ILE A 81 -1.31 -6.43 7.33
CA ILE A 81 -2.51 -5.80 7.92
C ILE A 81 -3.03 -4.73 6.97
N ALA A 82 -2.19 -3.79 6.55
CA ALA A 82 -2.58 -2.69 5.68
C ALA A 82 -3.19 -3.18 4.36
N THR A 83 -2.54 -4.12 3.69
CA THR A 83 -3.02 -4.69 2.42
C THR A 83 -4.37 -5.39 2.57
N ASN A 84 -4.57 -6.13 3.66
CA ASN A 84 -5.84 -6.81 3.92
C ASN A 84 -6.98 -5.81 4.18
N GLU A 85 -6.71 -4.72 4.90
CA GLU A 85 -7.71 -3.66 5.13
C GLU A 85 -8.08 -2.95 3.82
N VAL A 86 -7.10 -2.55 3.03
CA VAL A 86 -7.32 -1.95 1.72
C VAL A 86 -8.19 -2.87 0.84
N ARG A 87 -7.85 -4.15 0.73
CA ARG A 87 -8.64 -5.11 -0.06
C ARG A 87 -10.05 -5.30 0.48
N SER A 88 -10.21 -5.28 1.80
CA SER A 88 -11.54 -5.37 2.44
C SER A 88 -12.38 -4.11 2.12
N PHE A 89 -11.78 -2.94 2.22
CA PHE A 89 -12.40 -1.67 1.88
C PHE A 89 -12.85 -1.63 0.41
N LEU A 90 -11.95 -1.94 -0.53
CA LEU A 90 -12.26 -1.96 -1.96
C LEU A 90 -13.38 -2.94 -2.31
N ARG A 91 -13.43 -4.11 -1.65
CA ARG A 91 -14.54 -5.07 -1.84
C ARG A 91 -15.88 -4.51 -1.35
N LYS A 92 -15.88 -3.77 -0.25
CA LYS A 92 -17.09 -3.12 0.27
C LYS A 92 -17.55 -2.00 -0.68
N LYS A 93 -16.61 -1.15 -1.12
CA LYS A 93 -16.88 -0.04 -2.04
C LYS A 93 -17.46 -0.55 -3.38
N LYS A 94 -16.93 -1.62 -3.93
CA LYS A 94 -17.48 -2.25 -5.16
C LYS A 94 -18.91 -2.81 -5.04
N LYS A 95 -19.37 -3.10 -3.82
CA LYS A 95 -20.74 -3.61 -3.59
C LYS A 95 -21.77 -2.50 -3.42
N MET A 96 -21.32 -1.27 -3.21
CA MET A 96 -22.22 -0.11 -3.18
C MET A 96 -22.53 0.30 -4.63
N PRO A 97 -23.80 0.48 -5.01
CA PRO A 97 -24.16 0.93 -6.35
C PRO A 97 -23.63 2.35 -6.55
N LEU A 98 -22.56 2.47 -7.34
CA LEU A 98 -21.96 3.74 -7.71
C LEU A 98 -22.61 4.22 -8.99
N VAL A 99 -23.25 5.35 -8.93
CA VAL A 99 -23.79 6.07 -10.09
C VAL A 99 -22.63 6.88 -10.68
N GLY A 100 -22.14 6.49 -11.87
CA GLY A 100 -21.43 7.42 -12.77
C GLY A 100 -19.92 7.58 -12.62
N GLU A 101 -19.12 6.51 -12.51
CA GLU A 101 -17.66 6.64 -12.29
C GLU A 101 -16.75 6.50 -13.53
N GLU A 102 -17.26 6.50 -14.75
CA GLU A 102 -16.39 6.62 -15.93
C GLU A 102 -15.91 8.07 -16.06
N GLY A 103 -14.63 8.31 -15.77
CA GLY A 103 -13.97 9.63 -15.86
C GLY A 103 -13.62 10.32 -14.54
N LEU A 104 -14.05 9.81 -13.39
CA LEU A 104 -13.80 10.44 -12.09
C LEU A 104 -12.35 10.32 -11.61
N VAL A 105 -11.59 9.30 -12.06
CA VAL A 105 -10.22 9.08 -11.61
C VAL A 105 -9.30 10.23 -12.01
N SER A 106 -9.37 10.69 -13.26
CA SER A 106 -8.57 11.82 -13.75
C SER A 106 -8.95 13.12 -13.04
N GLN A 107 -10.25 13.35 -12.80
CA GLN A 107 -10.72 14.55 -12.10
C GLN A 107 -10.32 14.54 -10.63
N GLN A 108 -10.38 13.40 -9.95
CA GLN A 108 -9.94 13.27 -8.56
C GLN A 108 -8.42 13.45 -8.42
N LEU A 109 -7.63 12.92 -9.36
CA LEU A 109 -6.17 13.09 -9.34
C LEU A 109 -5.74 14.52 -9.62
N VAL A 110 -6.37 15.20 -10.59
CA VAL A 110 -6.07 16.61 -10.90
C VAL A 110 -6.53 17.55 -9.77
N ALA A 111 -7.61 17.20 -9.07
CA ALA A 111 -8.10 17.96 -7.92
C ALA A 111 -7.30 17.71 -6.64
N ASP A 112 -6.45 16.67 -6.61
CA ASP A 112 -5.64 16.34 -5.45
C ASP A 112 -4.48 17.33 -5.31
N LYS A 113 -4.51 18.18 -4.27
CA LYS A 113 -3.45 19.17 -3.97
C LYS A 113 -2.07 18.54 -3.72
N TYR A 114 -1.99 17.22 -3.53
CA TYR A 114 -0.74 16.47 -3.38
C TYR A 114 -0.24 15.86 -4.70
N PHE A 115 -1.01 16.03 -5.78
CA PHE A 115 -0.58 15.63 -7.11
C PHE A 115 0.14 16.82 -7.79
N ASP A 116 1.46 16.80 -7.72
CA ASP A 116 2.36 17.77 -8.39
C ASP A 116 3.06 17.07 -9.57
N GLY A 117 2.28 16.34 -10.36
CA GLY A 117 2.77 15.54 -11.47
C GLY A 117 2.59 16.22 -12.83
N ASP A 118 3.55 15.97 -13.72
CA ASP A 118 3.41 16.32 -15.14
C ASP A 118 2.38 15.44 -15.85
N GLU A 119 2.12 15.72 -17.12
CA GLU A 119 1.17 14.98 -17.95
C GLU A 119 1.48 13.47 -18.02
N LEU A 120 2.77 13.10 -17.97
CA LEU A 120 3.19 11.71 -17.99
C LEU A 120 2.82 10.98 -16.68
N GLN A 121 2.95 11.65 -15.54
CA GLN A 121 2.54 11.10 -14.24
C GLN A 121 1.02 10.94 -14.18
N LEU A 122 0.25 11.89 -14.71
CA LEU A 122 -1.21 11.76 -14.78
C LEU A 122 -1.60 10.53 -15.61
N ARG A 123 -1.02 10.36 -16.80
CA ARG A 123 -1.26 9.20 -17.67
C ARG A 123 -0.87 7.87 -16.99
N LEU A 124 0.22 7.85 -16.22
CA LEU A 124 0.60 6.68 -15.43
C LEU A 124 -0.45 6.34 -14.39
N GLN A 125 -0.99 7.34 -13.68
CA GLN A 125 -2.04 7.10 -12.68
C GLN A 125 -3.34 6.60 -13.33
N GLU A 126 -3.72 7.12 -14.48
CA GLU A 126 -4.86 6.64 -15.26
C GLU A 126 -4.66 5.19 -15.72
N ALA A 127 -3.46 4.87 -16.24
CA ALA A 127 -3.11 3.51 -16.62
C ALA A 127 -3.19 2.54 -15.42
N LEU A 128 -2.69 2.96 -14.26
CA LEU A 128 -2.75 2.18 -13.01
C LEU A 128 -4.19 1.96 -12.54
N ALA A 129 -5.04 2.98 -12.62
CA ALA A 129 -6.46 2.87 -12.26
C ALA A 129 -7.21 1.85 -13.13
N GLY A 130 -6.84 1.74 -14.42
CA GLY A 130 -7.39 0.76 -15.37
C GLY A 130 -6.91 -0.68 -15.16
N LEU A 131 -5.90 -0.91 -14.29
CA LEU A 131 -5.41 -2.26 -14.04
C LEU A 131 -6.35 -3.07 -13.14
N PRO A 132 -6.45 -4.41 -13.34
CA PRO A 132 -7.02 -5.29 -12.34
C PRO A 132 -6.34 -5.09 -10.98
N GLU A 133 -7.14 -5.12 -9.91
CA GLU A 133 -6.69 -4.84 -8.53
C GLU A 133 -5.38 -5.57 -8.16
N LYS A 134 -5.28 -6.87 -8.47
CA LYS A 134 -4.08 -7.65 -8.19
C LYS A 134 -2.84 -7.14 -8.94
N GLN A 135 -2.99 -6.76 -10.23
CA GLN A 135 -1.88 -6.26 -11.03
C GLN A 135 -1.44 -4.88 -10.55
N ARG A 136 -2.40 -4.01 -10.21
CA ARG A 136 -2.14 -2.68 -9.64
C ARG A 136 -1.39 -2.79 -8.31
N LEU A 137 -1.85 -3.62 -7.39
CA LEU A 137 -1.20 -3.85 -6.09
C LEU A 137 0.22 -4.35 -6.25
N VAL A 138 0.44 -5.38 -7.09
CA VAL A 138 1.78 -5.94 -7.35
C VAL A 138 2.70 -4.89 -7.97
N PHE A 139 2.21 -4.09 -8.92
CA PHE A 139 2.98 -3.00 -9.52
C PHE A 139 3.40 -1.97 -8.48
N GLN A 140 2.48 -1.52 -7.63
CA GLN A 140 2.74 -0.51 -6.61
C GLN A 140 3.76 -0.98 -5.58
N MET A 141 3.60 -2.18 -5.05
CA MET A 141 4.55 -2.77 -4.09
C MET A 141 5.94 -2.94 -4.70
N ARG A 142 6.04 -3.28 -5.98
CA ARG A 142 7.34 -3.47 -6.64
C ARG A 142 7.99 -2.18 -7.07
N TYR A 143 7.22 -1.23 -7.63
CA TYR A 143 7.73 -0.01 -8.25
C TYR A 143 7.95 1.12 -7.26
N TYR A 144 6.95 1.42 -6.41
CA TYR A 144 7.02 2.55 -5.49
C TYR A 144 7.63 2.19 -4.12
N GLU A 145 7.46 0.94 -3.70
CA GLU A 145 7.90 0.49 -2.37
C GLU A 145 9.13 -0.41 -2.45
N GLU A 146 9.59 -0.69 -3.67
CA GLU A 146 10.81 -1.45 -3.99
C GLU A 146 10.89 -2.84 -3.35
N MET A 147 9.72 -3.39 -2.95
CA MET A 147 9.65 -4.69 -2.29
C MET A 147 10.22 -5.81 -3.16
N SER A 148 10.95 -6.71 -2.54
CA SER A 148 11.35 -7.96 -3.16
C SER A 148 10.15 -8.88 -3.41
N TYR A 149 10.22 -9.75 -4.42
CA TYR A 149 9.16 -10.73 -4.65
C TYR A 149 8.95 -11.68 -3.46
N ARG A 150 9.99 -11.91 -2.66
CA ARG A 150 9.93 -12.71 -1.43
C ARG A 150 9.05 -12.02 -0.37
N GLU A 151 9.26 -10.73 -0.11
CA GLU A 151 8.43 -9.94 0.81
C GLU A 151 6.99 -9.88 0.32
N MET A 152 6.78 -9.56 -0.94
CA MET A 152 5.45 -9.55 -1.56
C MET A 152 4.76 -10.91 -1.46
N SER A 153 5.49 -12.01 -1.64
CA SER A 153 4.98 -13.38 -1.49
C SER A 153 4.48 -13.65 -0.08
N ALA A 154 5.24 -13.20 0.93
CA ALA A 154 4.84 -13.32 2.32
C ALA A 154 3.59 -12.48 2.65
N ILE A 155 3.50 -11.25 2.15
CA ILE A 155 2.36 -10.34 2.39
C ILE A 155 1.10 -10.82 1.65
N LEU A 156 1.24 -11.18 0.36
CA LEU A 156 0.10 -11.48 -0.52
C LEU A 156 -0.30 -12.96 -0.53
N GLN A 157 0.45 -13.83 0.14
CA GLN A 157 0.25 -15.29 0.12
C GLN A 157 0.16 -15.83 -1.32
N THR A 158 1.07 -15.37 -2.17
CA THR A 158 1.11 -15.67 -3.61
C THR A 158 2.55 -16.02 -3.99
N SER A 159 2.75 -17.04 -4.84
CA SER A 159 4.09 -17.45 -5.26
C SER A 159 4.85 -16.33 -5.99
N GLU A 160 6.15 -16.27 -5.82
CA GLU A 160 7.02 -15.28 -6.49
C GLU A 160 6.88 -15.33 -8.02
N GLY A 161 6.74 -16.52 -8.59
CA GLY A 161 6.52 -16.68 -10.03
C GLY A 161 5.22 -16.02 -10.52
N ALA A 162 4.12 -16.19 -9.77
CA ALA A 162 2.85 -15.54 -10.08
C ALA A 162 2.91 -14.02 -9.90
N LEU A 163 3.70 -13.52 -8.94
CA LEU A 163 3.93 -12.10 -8.74
C LEU A 163 4.75 -11.49 -9.88
N LYS A 164 5.82 -12.16 -10.33
CA LYS A 164 6.62 -11.76 -11.50
C LYS A 164 5.75 -11.68 -12.76
N ALA A 165 4.91 -12.68 -13.00
CA ALA A 165 3.97 -12.67 -14.12
C ALA A 165 2.96 -11.50 -14.00
N SER A 166 2.39 -11.27 -12.81
CA SER A 166 1.46 -10.15 -12.57
C SER A 166 2.11 -8.80 -12.81
N PHE A 167 3.35 -8.60 -12.35
CA PHE A 167 4.11 -7.38 -12.58
C PHE A 167 4.38 -7.17 -14.08
N HIS A 168 4.84 -8.20 -14.79
CA HIS A 168 5.07 -8.12 -16.23
C HIS A 168 3.79 -7.74 -17.00
N HIS A 169 2.66 -8.35 -16.66
CA HIS A 169 1.37 -7.99 -17.28
C HIS A 169 0.94 -6.56 -16.97
N ALA A 170 1.18 -6.08 -15.75
CA ALA A 170 0.91 -4.69 -15.38
C ALA A 170 1.74 -3.72 -16.22
N VAL A 171 3.06 -3.92 -16.28
CA VAL A 171 3.98 -3.08 -17.08
C VAL A 171 3.55 -3.04 -18.55
N LYS A 172 3.26 -4.20 -19.16
CA LYS A 172 2.82 -4.27 -20.54
C LYS A 172 1.54 -3.48 -20.83
N LYS A 173 0.56 -3.53 -19.93
CA LYS A 173 -0.69 -2.77 -20.07
C LYS A 173 -0.46 -1.26 -19.89
N ILE A 174 0.37 -0.86 -18.95
CA ILE A 174 0.76 0.55 -18.73
C ILE A 174 1.45 1.09 -19.99
N GLU A 175 2.43 0.37 -20.54
CA GLU A 175 3.11 0.76 -21.78
C GLU A 175 2.13 0.92 -22.95
N GLN A 176 1.19 -0.01 -23.10
CA GLN A 176 0.16 0.07 -24.16
C GLN A 176 -0.71 1.31 -23.97
N TYR A 177 -1.17 1.59 -22.75
CA TYR A 177 -1.98 2.75 -22.45
C TYR A 177 -1.24 4.06 -22.77
N ILE A 178 -0.01 4.21 -22.27
CA ILE A 178 0.80 5.42 -22.50
C ILE A 178 1.06 5.63 -24.00
N ARG A 179 1.37 4.58 -24.76
CA ARG A 179 1.56 4.69 -26.22
C ARG A 179 0.31 5.11 -26.96
N GLN A 180 -0.88 4.66 -26.52
CA GLN A 180 -2.16 5.01 -27.17
C GLN A 180 -2.59 6.45 -26.86
N THR A 181 -2.20 6.98 -25.68
CA THR A 181 -2.55 8.33 -25.24
C THR A 181 -1.48 9.38 -25.56
N ALA A 182 -0.32 8.99 -26.10
CA ALA A 182 0.78 9.88 -26.48
C ALA A 182 0.64 10.48 -27.90
N ASN A 183 -0.42 10.12 -28.63
CA ASN A 183 -0.78 10.71 -29.94
C ASN A 183 -1.94 11.71 -29.71
#